data_f1992e5a952ff643d99c7117651d7705
#
_entry.id   f1992e5a952ff643d99c7117651d7705
#
_cell.length_a   1.000
_cell.length_b   1.000
_cell.length_c   1.000
_cell.angle_alpha   90.00
_cell.angle_beta   90.00
_cell.angle_gamma   90.00
#
_symmetry.space_group_name_H-M   'P 1'
#
loop_
_entity.id
_entity.type
_entity.pdbx_description
1 polymer ?
#
loop_
_entity_poly.entity_id
_entity_poly.type
_entity_poly.pdbx_seq_one_letter_code
_entity_poly.pdbx_strand_id
1 'polypeptide(L)'
;MFWFAGTDLPSLRGVDQKFDGFVTKSGVFSVGAVDQASALLADALPEHLSGEVADLGAGWGYLSSQILSREAVTKLDIVEADFFSLDCAKQNVLDPRAAFHWADATVWNGSYDAVVMNPPFHTSRDGDPELGRAFISAAKRCLKSKGSLYLVANRHLPYETSLEQCFAKVLELPGNSRFKLFHASRPQRK
;
A
#
# COMPACT_ATOMS: atom_id res chain seq x y z
N MET A 1 -0.40 -21.55 -18.45
CA MET A 1 -1.34 -20.40 -18.61
C MET A 1 -2.53 -20.92 -19.40
N PHE A 2 -3.71 -20.99 -18.79
CA PHE A 2 -4.92 -21.50 -19.45
C PHE A 2 -5.78 -20.29 -19.85
N TRP A 3 -6.10 -20.18 -21.14
CA TRP A 3 -7.01 -19.17 -21.66
C TRP A 3 -8.37 -19.83 -21.88
N PHE A 4 -9.42 -19.33 -21.25
CA PHE A 4 -10.79 -19.69 -21.56
C PHE A 4 -11.40 -18.55 -22.36
N ALA A 5 -11.64 -18.79 -23.63
CA ALA A 5 -12.39 -17.86 -24.47
C ALA A 5 -13.88 -18.15 -24.37
N GLY A 6 -14.65 -17.19 -23.91
CA GLY A 6 -16.07 -17.09 -24.28
C GLY A 6 -17.10 -17.77 -23.38
N THR A 7 -16.82 -18.11 -22.12
CA THR A 7 -17.87 -18.45 -21.14
C THR A 7 -17.75 -17.56 -19.93
N ASP A 8 -18.81 -16.82 -19.66
CA ASP A 8 -19.00 -16.14 -18.38
C ASP A 8 -19.10 -17.23 -17.29
N LEU A 9 -18.04 -17.43 -16.52
CA LEU A 9 -18.02 -18.38 -15.41
C LEU A 9 -18.29 -17.61 -14.11
N PRO A 10 -19.55 -17.43 -13.71
CA PRO A 10 -19.90 -16.71 -12.48
C PRO A 10 -19.23 -17.30 -11.24
N SER A 11 -18.92 -18.62 -11.28
CA SER A 11 -18.25 -19.33 -10.19
C SER A 11 -16.78 -18.95 -9.97
N LEU A 12 -16.13 -18.29 -10.95
CA LEU A 12 -14.76 -17.79 -10.82
C LEU A 12 -14.69 -16.31 -10.43
N ARG A 13 -15.84 -15.61 -10.43
CA ARG A 13 -15.95 -14.28 -9.83
C ARG A 13 -16.05 -14.49 -8.32
N GLY A 14 -15.03 -14.05 -7.57
CA GLY A 14 -15.08 -14.11 -6.11
C GLY A 14 -16.37 -13.48 -5.58
N VAL A 15 -16.95 -14.08 -4.53
CA VAL A 15 -18.16 -13.57 -3.89
C VAL A 15 -17.82 -12.27 -3.17
N ASP A 16 -18.54 -11.19 -3.47
CA ASP A 16 -18.43 -9.91 -2.78
C ASP A 16 -18.85 -10.07 -1.31
N GLN A 17 -18.00 -9.61 -0.41
CA GLN A 17 -18.29 -9.51 1.02
C GLN A 17 -18.30 -8.03 1.41
N LYS A 18 -19.36 -7.59 2.07
CA LYS A 18 -19.50 -6.21 2.53
C LYS A 18 -19.32 -6.15 4.03
N PHE A 19 -18.50 -5.21 4.51
CA PHE A 19 -18.32 -4.90 5.93
C PHE A 19 -17.92 -3.42 6.08
N ASP A 20 -18.44 -2.74 7.05
CA ASP A 20 -18.13 -1.34 7.39
C ASP A 20 -18.11 -0.37 6.18
N GLY A 21 -19.00 -0.62 5.20
CA GLY A 21 -19.08 0.18 3.97
C GLY A 21 -18.10 -0.22 2.87
N PHE A 22 -17.19 -1.17 3.11
CA PHE A 22 -16.25 -1.67 2.13
C PHE A 22 -16.73 -2.96 1.46
N VAL A 23 -16.23 -3.19 0.24
CA VAL A 23 -16.41 -4.42 -0.53
C VAL A 23 -15.06 -5.14 -0.62
N THR A 24 -15.06 -6.43 -0.33
CA THR A 24 -13.92 -7.34 -0.57
C THR A 24 -14.40 -8.57 -1.32
N LYS A 25 -13.48 -9.32 -1.92
CA LYS A 25 -13.78 -10.57 -2.62
C LYS A 25 -13.01 -11.73 -2.01
N SER A 26 -13.57 -12.94 -2.12
CA SER A 26 -12.82 -14.15 -1.74
C SER A 26 -11.47 -14.21 -2.47
N GLY A 27 -10.40 -14.41 -1.73
CA GLY A 27 -9.03 -14.52 -2.25
C GLY A 27 -8.20 -13.23 -2.22
N VAL A 28 -8.81 -12.05 -1.96
CA VAL A 28 -8.03 -10.83 -1.74
C VAL A 28 -7.43 -10.82 -0.32
N PHE A 29 -6.47 -9.95 -0.09
CA PHE A 29 -5.90 -9.76 1.25
C PHE A 29 -6.95 -9.22 2.24
N SER A 30 -6.99 -9.79 3.46
CA SER A 30 -7.85 -9.34 4.58
C SER A 30 -9.34 -9.25 4.24
N VAL A 31 -9.90 -10.37 3.73
CA VAL A 31 -11.33 -10.47 3.39
C VAL A 31 -12.22 -10.25 4.62
N GLY A 32 -13.21 -9.38 4.50
CA GLY A 32 -14.26 -9.18 5.52
C GLY A 32 -13.79 -8.49 6.80
N ALA A 33 -12.58 -7.93 6.84
CA ALA A 33 -12.09 -7.16 7.98
C ALA A 33 -10.95 -6.21 7.57
N VAL A 34 -10.81 -5.10 8.29
CA VAL A 34 -9.64 -4.24 8.15
C VAL A 34 -8.41 -4.94 8.73
N ASP A 35 -7.32 -4.96 7.95
CA ASP A 35 -6.03 -5.46 8.44
C ASP A 35 -5.49 -4.59 9.59
N GLN A 36 -5.05 -5.23 10.66
CA GLN A 36 -4.58 -4.52 11.86
C GLN A 36 -3.34 -3.65 11.59
N ALA A 37 -2.44 -4.09 10.70
CA ALA A 37 -1.27 -3.30 10.35
C ALA A 37 -1.67 -2.05 9.55
N SER A 38 -2.59 -2.20 8.60
CA SER A 38 -3.12 -1.09 7.82
C SER A 38 -3.88 -0.08 8.69
N ALA A 39 -4.69 -0.56 9.65
CA ALA A 39 -5.37 0.32 10.60
C ALA A 39 -4.37 1.13 11.45
N LEU A 40 -3.35 0.45 11.99
CA LEU A 40 -2.31 1.09 12.80
C LEU A 40 -1.52 2.14 11.99
N LEU A 41 -1.23 1.86 10.72
CA LEU A 41 -0.57 2.83 9.84
C LEU A 41 -1.48 4.02 9.55
N ALA A 42 -2.76 3.79 9.27
CA ALA A 42 -3.73 4.85 9.00
C ALA A 42 -3.84 5.85 10.17
N ASP A 43 -3.87 5.34 11.40
CA ASP A 43 -3.91 6.15 12.63
C ASP A 43 -2.62 6.97 12.84
N ALA A 44 -1.48 6.44 12.36
CA ALA A 44 -0.18 7.10 12.47
C ALA A 44 0.11 8.10 11.34
N LEU A 45 -0.69 8.12 10.27
CA LEU A 45 -0.52 9.10 9.19
C LEU A 45 -0.80 10.52 9.70
N PRO A 46 0.05 11.50 9.36
CA PRO A 46 -0.15 12.87 9.81
C PRO A 46 -1.44 13.48 9.24
N GLU A 47 -2.12 14.28 10.05
CA GLU A 47 -3.31 15.03 9.60
C GLU A 47 -3.00 15.97 8.43
N HIS A 48 -1.80 16.54 8.41
CA HIS A 48 -1.32 17.45 7.36
C HIS A 48 -0.66 16.73 6.17
N LEU A 49 -0.87 15.41 6.00
CA LEU A 49 -0.46 14.70 4.79
C LEU A 49 -1.05 15.41 3.56
N SER A 50 -0.22 15.75 2.58
CA SER A 50 -0.60 16.66 1.50
C SER A 50 0.12 16.37 0.19
N GLY A 51 -0.39 16.98 -0.89
CA GLY A 51 0.20 16.91 -2.22
C GLY A 51 -0.15 15.63 -2.96
N GLU A 52 0.75 15.19 -3.82
CA GLU A 52 0.60 13.97 -4.61
C GLU A 52 1.11 12.77 -3.82
N VAL A 53 0.28 11.76 -3.64
CA VAL A 53 0.56 10.58 -2.82
C VAL A 53 0.43 9.31 -3.66
N ALA A 54 1.21 8.28 -3.35
CA ALA A 54 1.02 6.92 -3.86
C ALA A 54 0.74 5.95 -2.72
N ASP A 55 -0.23 5.06 -2.92
CA ASP A 55 -0.49 3.87 -2.11
C ASP A 55 0.04 2.65 -2.88
N LEU A 56 1.19 2.11 -2.44
CA LEU A 56 1.87 1.02 -3.12
C LEU A 56 1.50 -0.34 -2.50
N GLY A 57 0.88 -1.21 -3.30
CA GLY A 57 0.30 -2.46 -2.82
C GLY A 57 -1.00 -2.20 -2.05
N ALA A 58 -1.89 -1.43 -2.67
CA ALA A 58 -3.06 -0.84 -2.00
C ALA A 58 -4.12 -1.84 -1.56
N GLY A 59 -4.06 -3.09 -2.05
CA GLY A 59 -5.09 -4.09 -1.80
C GLY A 59 -6.46 -3.59 -2.26
N TRP A 60 -7.47 -3.78 -1.42
CA TRP A 60 -8.85 -3.33 -1.70
C TRP A 60 -9.12 -1.85 -1.31
N GLY A 61 -8.07 -1.07 -1.03
CA GLY A 61 -8.15 0.38 -0.94
C GLY A 61 -8.44 0.96 0.44
N TYR A 62 -8.24 0.21 1.54
CA TYR A 62 -8.43 0.75 2.89
C TYR A 62 -7.51 1.94 3.18
N LEU A 63 -6.18 1.79 3.01
CA LEU A 63 -5.23 2.89 3.22
C LEU A 63 -5.52 4.06 2.27
N SER A 64 -5.88 3.76 1.03
CA SER A 64 -6.27 4.77 0.05
C SER A 64 -7.44 5.64 0.53
N SER A 65 -8.48 5.04 1.11
CA SER A 65 -9.61 5.79 1.68
C SER A 65 -9.18 6.67 2.85
N GLN A 66 -8.29 6.15 3.70
CA GLN A 66 -7.75 6.90 4.83
C GLN A 66 -6.83 8.05 4.39
N ILE A 67 -6.03 7.89 3.35
CA ILE A 67 -5.21 8.94 2.75
C ILE A 67 -6.11 10.06 2.22
N LEU A 68 -7.16 9.72 1.50
CA LEU A 68 -8.08 10.68 0.89
C LEU A 68 -9.01 11.41 1.87
N SER A 69 -9.12 10.96 3.11
CA SER A 69 -9.78 11.73 4.18
C SER A 69 -9.03 13.03 4.52
N ARG A 70 -7.78 13.19 4.07
CA ARG A 70 -6.99 14.41 4.22
C ARG A 70 -7.23 15.33 3.03
N GLU A 71 -7.83 16.48 3.30
CA GLU A 71 -8.21 17.46 2.24
C GLU A 71 -7.00 18.00 1.47
N ALA A 72 -5.84 18.09 2.12
CA ALA A 72 -4.62 18.59 1.51
C ALA A 72 -3.94 17.60 0.54
N VAL A 73 -4.40 16.34 0.45
CA VAL A 73 -4.01 15.41 -0.61
C VAL A 73 -4.68 15.84 -1.91
N THR A 74 -3.90 16.12 -2.93
CA THR A 74 -4.40 16.65 -4.21
C THR A 74 -4.57 15.56 -5.27
N LYS A 75 -3.81 14.46 -5.14
CA LYS A 75 -3.86 13.30 -6.03
C LYS A 75 -3.42 12.06 -5.27
N LEU A 76 -4.07 10.92 -5.54
CA LEU A 76 -3.65 9.61 -5.05
C LEU A 76 -3.54 8.62 -6.21
N ASP A 77 -2.34 8.10 -6.45
CA ASP A 77 -2.13 6.94 -7.32
C ASP A 77 -2.21 5.66 -6.48
N ILE A 78 -3.18 4.81 -6.80
CA ILE A 78 -3.48 3.53 -6.14
C ILE A 78 -2.90 2.42 -7.02
N VAL A 79 -1.81 1.80 -6.56
CA VAL A 79 -1.05 0.81 -7.33
C VAL A 79 -1.21 -0.57 -6.72
N GLU A 80 -1.78 -1.51 -7.49
CA GLU A 80 -2.04 -2.87 -7.03
C GLU A 80 -1.84 -3.88 -8.16
N ALA A 81 -1.14 -4.97 -7.86
CA ALA A 81 -0.84 -6.03 -8.81
C ALA A 81 -1.94 -7.10 -8.90
N ASP A 82 -2.71 -7.31 -7.83
CA ASP A 82 -3.85 -8.22 -7.86
C ASP A 82 -5.07 -7.54 -8.45
N PHE A 83 -5.56 -8.11 -9.56
CA PHE A 83 -6.71 -7.57 -10.29
C PHE A 83 -7.97 -7.48 -9.45
N PHE A 84 -8.27 -8.51 -8.62
CA PHE A 84 -9.48 -8.53 -7.81
C PHE A 84 -9.41 -7.55 -6.65
N SER A 85 -8.26 -7.37 -6.04
CA SER A 85 -8.00 -6.34 -5.03
C SER A 85 -8.23 -4.95 -5.62
N LEU A 86 -7.65 -4.67 -6.79
CA LEU A 86 -7.83 -3.39 -7.48
C LEU A 86 -9.30 -3.13 -7.88
N ASP A 87 -10.03 -4.17 -8.30
CA ASP A 87 -11.46 -4.06 -8.62
C ASP A 87 -12.29 -3.71 -7.38
N CYS A 88 -11.94 -4.28 -6.21
CA CYS A 88 -12.52 -3.87 -4.94
C CYS A 88 -12.14 -2.42 -4.59
N ALA A 89 -10.88 -2.03 -4.76
CA ALA A 89 -10.44 -0.67 -4.49
C ALA A 89 -11.22 0.38 -5.30
N LYS A 90 -11.53 0.11 -6.57
CA LYS A 90 -12.36 0.98 -7.42
C LYS A 90 -13.79 1.14 -6.91
N GLN A 91 -14.33 0.14 -6.21
CA GLN A 91 -15.67 0.21 -5.60
C GLN A 91 -15.63 0.92 -4.26
N ASN A 92 -14.52 0.80 -3.53
CA ASN A 92 -14.36 1.33 -2.18
C ASN A 92 -13.91 2.80 -2.15
N VAL A 93 -13.21 3.25 -3.19
CA VAL A 93 -12.62 4.59 -3.26
C VAL A 93 -13.24 5.34 -4.44
N LEU A 94 -14.24 6.18 -4.16
CA LEU A 94 -15.00 6.93 -5.17
C LEU A 94 -14.54 8.40 -5.29
N ASP A 95 -13.46 8.76 -4.61
CA ASP A 95 -12.92 10.11 -4.61
C ASP A 95 -12.29 10.45 -5.98
N PRO A 96 -12.62 11.59 -6.61
CA PRO A 96 -12.11 11.97 -7.93
C PRO A 96 -10.59 12.23 -7.96
N ARG A 97 -9.93 12.37 -6.81
CA ARG A 97 -8.48 12.50 -6.70
C ARG A 97 -7.74 11.16 -6.87
N ALA A 98 -8.46 10.03 -6.85
CA ALA A 98 -7.90 8.70 -6.98
C ALA A 98 -7.67 8.30 -8.45
N ALA A 99 -6.50 7.77 -8.75
CA ALA A 99 -6.18 7.12 -10.02
C ALA A 99 -5.73 5.68 -9.76
N PHE A 100 -6.30 4.72 -10.47
CA PHE A 100 -6.10 3.28 -10.23
C PHE A 100 -5.18 2.68 -11.28
N HIS A 101 -4.16 1.94 -10.83
CA HIS A 101 -3.14 1.34 -11.68
C HIS A 101 -3.00 -0.15 -11.38
N TRP A 102 -3.33 -0.98 -12.37
CA TRP A 102 -3.04 -2.40 -12.28
C TRP A 102 -1.58 -2.63 -12.68
N ALA A 103 -0.70 -2.65 -11.69
CA ALA A 103 0.74 -2.68 -11.91
C ALA A 103 1.51 -3.28 -10.74
N ASP A 104 2.72 -3.75 -11.01
CA ASP A 104 3.66 -4.15 -9.99
C ASP A 104 4.29 -2.91 -9.33
N ALA A 105 4.01 -2.73 -8.04
CA ALA A 105 4.51 -1.62 -7.25
C ALA A 105 6.04 -1.60 -7.12
N THR A 106 6.72 -2.75 -7.23
CA THR A 106 8.18 -2.84 -7.11
C THR A 106 8.93 -2.19 -8.27
N VAL A 107 8.29 -2.07 -9.42
CA VAL A 107 8.82 -1.41 -10.63
C VAL A 107 8.10 -0.11 -10.98
N TRP A 108 7.13 0.29 -10.17
CA TRP A 108 6.37 1.52 -10.37
C TRP A 108 7.27 2.75 -10.35
N ASN A 109 6.91 3.75 -11.16
CA ASN A 109 7.59 5.03 -11.26
C ASN A 109 6.60 6.18 -11.09
N GLY A 110 7.05 7.24 -10.47
CA GLY A 110 6.24 8.44 -10.23
C GLY A 110 7.06 9.52 -9.55
N SER A 111 6.38 10.60 -9.13
CA SER A 111 7.02 11.71 -8.41
C SER A 111 6.05 12.22 -7.34
N TYR A 112 6.19 11.75 -6.10
CA TYR A 112 5.23 11.94 -5.02
C TYR A 112 5.81 12.76 -3.86
N ASP A 113 4.93 13.46 -3.17
CA ASP A 113 5.23 14.13 -1.90
C ASP A 113 5.23 13.10 -0.76
N ALA A 114 4.42 12.05 -0.87
CA ALA A 114 4.44 10.93 0.06
C ALA A 114 4.16 9.59 -0.65
N VAL A 115 4.70 8.53 -0.07
CA VAL A 115 4.34 7.14 -0.37
C VAL A 115 3.86 6.50 0.92
N VAL A 116 2.73 5.81 0.87
CA VAL A 116 2.18 5.01 1.96
C VAL A 116 2.16 3.56 1.49
N MET A 117 2.53 2.62 2.35
CA MET A 117 2.49 1.21 1.98
C MET A 117 2.42 0.28 3.18
N ASN A 118 1.67 -0.80 3.01
CA ASN A 118 1.69 -2.02 3.81
C ASN A 118 2.09 -3.17 2.89
N PRO A 119 3.39 -3.37 2.61
CA PRO A 119 3.84 -4.34 1.62
C PRO A 119 3.41 -5.77 1.98
N PRO A 120 3.14 -6.64 1.00
CA PRO A 120 2.84 -8.03 1.27
C PRO A 120 4.06 -8.73 1.92
N PHE A 121 3.82 -9.43 3.04
CA PHE A 121 4.88 -10.10 3.81
C PHE A 121 4.96 -11.59 3.51
N HIS A 122 3.99 -12.15 2.80
CA HIS A 122 3.82 -13.58 2.60
C HIS A 122 3.64 -13.91 1.12
N THR A 123 4.72 -14.30 0.46
CA THR A 123 4.67 -15.10 -0.78
C THR A 123 4.86 -16.60 -0.46
N SER A 124 5.29 -16.92 0.79
CA SER A 124 5.49 -18.27 1.33
C SER A 124 5.29 -18.30 2.85
N ARG A 125 5.34 -19.49 3.47
CA ARG A 125 5.17 -19.67 4.93
C ARG A 125 6.18 -18.89 5.79
N ASP A 126 7.32 -18.49 5.23
CA ASP A 126 8.43 -17.88 5.98
C ASP A 126 8.58 -16.36 5.77
N GLY A 127 7.63 -15.73 5.05
CA GLY A 127 7.75 -14.31 4.67
C GLY A 127 8.89 -14.08 3.65
N ASP A 128 8.73 -13.08 2.80
CA ASP A 128 9.76 -12.69 1.82
C ASP A 128 10.28 -11.27 2.12
N PRO A 129 11.38 -11.14 2.90
CA PRO A 129 11.97 -9.83 3.19
C PRO A 129 12.46 -9.10 1.94
N GLU A 130 12.81 -9.83 0.87
CA GLU A 130 13.30 -9.23 -0.38
C GLU A 130 12.20 -8.44 -1.10
N LEU A 131 10.96 -8.96 -1.08
CA LEU A 131 9.83 -8.24 -1.65
C LEU A 131 9.62 -6.90 -0.95
N GLY A 132 9.65 -6.87 0.39
CA GLY A 132 9.53 -5.61 1.14
C GLY A 132 10.69 -4.64 0.87
N ARG A 133 11.93 -5.15 0.67
CA ARG A 133 13.08 -4.33 0.25
C ARG A 133 12.88 -3.75 -1.14
N ALA A 134 12.29 -4.52 -2.07
CA ALA A 134 11.94 -4.04 -3.41
C ALA A 134 10.90 -2.90 -3.33
N PHE A 135 9.89 -3.01 -2.47
CA PHE A 135 8.92 -1.94 -2.20
C PHE A 135 9.60 -0.69 -1.62
N ILE A 136 10.52 -0.82 -0.66
CA ILE A 136 11.28 0.31 -0.09
C ILE A 136 12.11 1.00 -1.19
N SER A 137 12.73 0.24 -2.05
CA SER A 137 13.51 0.76 -3.19
C SER A 137 12.63 1.48 -4.22
N ALA A 138 11.44 0.95 -4.48
CA ALA A 138 10.44 1.60 -5.34
C ALA A 138 9.94 2.90 -4.74
N ALA A 139 9.59 2.92 -3.46
CA ALA A 139 9.20 4.14 -2.74
C ALA A 139 10.27 5.22 -2.81
N LYS A 140 11.55 4.87 -2.54
CA LYS A 140 12.69 5.79 -2.71
C LYS A 140 12.73 6.40 -4.11
N ARG A 141 12.56 5.59 -5.15
CA ARG A 141 12.62 6.01 -6.55
C ARG A 141 11.49 6.98 -6.91
N CYS A 142 10.30 6.73 -6.35
CA CYS A 142 9.08 7.47 -6.62
C CYS A 142 8.95 8.78 -5.82
N LEU A 143 9.74 8.99 -4.76
CA LEU A 143 9.60 10.16 -3.92
C LEU A 143 10.36 11.37 -4.46
N LYS A 144 9.77 12.55 -4.33
CA LYS A 144 10.44 13.84 -4.49
C LYS A 144 11.57 13.99 -3.46
N SER A 145 12.50 14.91 -3.66
CA SER A 145 13.68 15.10 -2.78
C SER A 145 13.33 15.38 -1.30
N LYS A 146 12.18 15.99 -1.05
CA LYS A 146 11.65 16.25 0.30
C LYS A 146 10.51 15.29 0.68
N GLY A 147 10.23 14.30 -0.16
CA GLY A 147 9.14 13.36 0.03
C GLY A 147 9.36 12.42 1.22
N SER A 148 8.26 11.85 1.69
CA SER A 148 8.20 10.98 2.86
C SER A 148 7.58 9.62 2.55
N LEU A 149 8.16 8.57 3.12
CA LEU A 149 7.61 7.23 3.13
C LEU A 149 6.97 6.96 4.49
N TYR A 150 5.76 6.41 4.48
CA TYR A 150 5.07 5.83 5.63
C TYR A 150 4.87 4.34 5.38
N LEU A 151 5.44 3.50 6.25
CA LEU A 151 5.52 2.05 6.08
C LEU A 151 5.12 1.36 7.37
N VAL A 152 4.30 0.32 7.28
CA VAL A 152 4.11 -0.66 8.34
C VAL A 152 4.74 -2.00 7.98
N ALA A 153 5.32 -2.67 8.97
CA ALA A 153 5.91 -3.98 8.81
C ALA A 153 5.73 -4.84 10.06
N ASN A 154 5.74 -6.16 9.91
CA ASN A 154 5.89 -7.08 11.03
C ASN A 154 7.21 -6.83 11.77
N ARG A 155 7.18 -6.87 13.10
CA ARG A 155 8.33 -6.51 13.93
C ARG A 155 9.59 -7.35 13.70
N HIS A 156 9.45 -8.59 13.26
CA HIS A 156 10.58 -9.47 12.98
C HIS A 156 11.27 -9.19 11.62
N LEU A 157 10.66 -8.39 10.73
CA LEU A 157 11.23 -8.11 9.41
C LEU A 157 12.34 -7.05 9.51
N PRO A 158 13.57 -7.32 9.02
CA PRO A 158 14.72 -6.43 9.21
C PRO A 158 14.79 -5.34 8.12
N TYR A 159 13.86 -4.38 8.15
CA TYR A 159 13.81 -3.31 7.15
C TYR A 159 14.60 -2.06 7.51
N GLU A 160 15.07 -1.94 8.75
CA GLU A 160 15.82 -0.80 9.25
C GLU A 160 17.02 -0.46 8.36
N THR A 161 17.90 -1.45 8.14
CA THR A 161 19.07 -1.29 7.29
C THR A 161 18.74 -0.84 5.86
N SER A 162 17.68 -1.40 5.27
CA SER A 162 17.26 -1.02 3.92
C SER A 162 16.70 0.40 3.87
N LEU A 163 15.97 0.81 4.91
CA LEU A 163 15.46 2.16 5.05
C LEU A 163 16.62 3.17 5.22
N GLU A 164 17.59 2.87 6.09
CA GLU A 164 18.78 3.72 6.31
C GLU A 164 19.66 3.85 5.06
N GLN A 165 19.75 2.82 4.24
CA GLN A 165 20.43 2.87 2.93
C GLN A 165 19.67 3.70 1.89
N CYS A 166 18.36 3.81 2.03
CA CYS A 166 17.49 4.50 1.09
C CYS A 166 17.19 5.95 1.47
N PHE A 167 17.18 6.28 2.77
CA PHE A 167 16.70 7.55 3.28
C PHE A 167 17.68 8.15 4.29
N ALA A 168 17.86 9.48 4.25
CA ALA A 168 18.76 10.17 5.17
C ALA A 168 18.18 10.31 6.59
N LYS A 169 16.86 10.17 6.75
CA LYS A 169 16.19 10.22 8.04
C LYS A 169 15.17 9.09 8.11
N VAL A 170 15.30 8.23 9.12
CA VAL A 170 14.38 7.14 9.43
C VAL A 170 13.97 7.27 10.89
N LEU A 171 12.68 7.24 11.15
CA LEU A 171 12.09 7.27 12.48
C LEU A 171 11.15 6.07 12.62
N GLU A 172 11.30 5.29 13.67
CA GLU A 172 10.27 4.35 14.09
C GLU A 172 9.19 5.15 14.84
N LEU A 173 7.96 5.07 14.36
CA LEU A 173 6.78 5.66 15.00
C LEU A 173 6.22 4.68 16.05
N PRO A 174 5.38 5.15 17.00
CA PRO A 174 4.72 4.26 17.94
C PRO A 174 3.98 3.12 17.23
N GLY A 175 4.38 1.91 17.52
CA GLY A 175 3.81 0.67 17.02
C GLY A 175 3.27 -0.19 18.17
N ASN A 176 3.22 -1.51 17.97
CA ASN A 176 2.83 -2.46 19.00
C ASN A 176 3.76 -3.69 19.03
N SER A 177 3.42 -4.72 19.78
CA SER A 177 4.24 -5.94 19.89
C SER A 177 4.36 -6.75 18.58
N ARG A 178 3.44 -6.55 17.63
CA ARG A 178 3.37 -7.28 16.35
C ARG A 178 3.93 -6.47 15.19
N PHE A 179 3.69 -5.15 15.19
CA PHE A 179 3.99 -4.27 14.07
C PHE A 179 4.87 -3.12 14.51
N LYS A 180 5.75 -2.70 13.61
CA LYS A 180 6.54 -1.48 13.66
C LYS A 180 6.17 -0.60 12.48
N LEU A 181 6.16 0.71 12.74
CA LEU A 181 5.86 1.71 11.74
C LEU A 181 7.07 2.59 11.52
N PHE A 182 7.28 2.97 10.27
CA PHE A 182 8.38 3.85 9.90
C PHE A 182 7.89 5.09 9.17
N HIS A 183 8.47 6.22 9.54
CA HIS A 183 8.49 7.42 8.74
C HIS A 183 9.91 7.63 8.25
N ALA A 184 10.14 7.50 6.95
CA ALA A 184 11.43 7.75 6.33
C ALA A 184 11.34 8.94 5.36
N SER A 185 12.35 9.79 5.34
CA SER A 185 12.34 11.02 4.53
C SER A 185 13.73 11.35 3.98
N ARG A 186 13.75 12.27 3.01
CA ARG A 186 14.96 12.66 2.29
C ARG A 186 15.59 11.45 1.57
N PRO A 187 14.95 10.93 0.50
CA PRO A 187 15.49 9.82 -0.28
C PRO A 187 16.90 10.15 -0.77
N GLN A 188 17.84 9.25 -0.52
CA GLN A 188 19.24 9.40 -0.91
C GLN A 188 19.34 9.18 -2.43
N ARG A 189 19.75 10.21 -3.16
CA ARG A 189 20.09 10.11 -4.58
C ARG A 189 21.60 9.88 -4.69
N LYS A 190 21.98 8.77 -5.31
CA LYS A 190 23.38 8.58 -5.74
C LYS A 190 23.63 9.39 -6.99
#